data_1f75b2da58d249c3a26f28324c57e015
#
_entry.id   1f75b2da58d249c3a26f28324c57e015
#
_cell.length_a   1.000
_cell.length_b   1.000
_cell.length_c   1.000
_cell.angle_alpha   90.00
_cell.angle_beta   90.00
_cell.angle_gamma   90.00
#
_symmetry.space_group_name_H-M   'P 1'
#
loop_
_entity.id
_entity.type
_entity.pdbx_description
1 polymer ?
#
loop_
_entity_poly.entity_id
_entity_poly.type
_entity_poly.pdbx_seq_one_letter_code
_entity_poly.pdbx_strand_id
1 'polypeptide(L)'
;MNEIKENPNLIFDNINKLLNIGASDRKHPFHTPIFSNINELNLINSRVVVLRNYDSYYKALNFHTDYRSPKIFELTKNNNSYFVFYDNKIKIQLRINTESIIHNRNAITKKAWENTQLQSRKCYLTKKTP
;
A
#
# COMPACT_ATOMS: atom_id res chain seq x y z
N MET A 1 0.88 -21.34 -11.13
CA MET A 1 0.63 -20.02 -11.73
C MET A 1 -0.56 -19.98 -12.64
N ASN A 2 -0.72 -20.97 -13.50
CA ASN A 2 -1.88 -20.98 -14.39
C ASN A 2 -3.19 -21.13 -13.62
N GLU A 3 -3.18 -21.91 -12.56
CA GLU A 3 -4.36 -22.06 -11.72
C GLU A 3 -4.82 -20.75 -11.10
N ILE A 4 -3.87 -19.92 -10.73
CA ILE A 4 -4.16 -18.62 -10.15
C ILE A 4 -4.89 -17.73 -11.16
N LYS A 5 -4.47 -17.80 -12.41
CA LYS A 5 -5.08 -16.99 -13.48
C LYS A 5 -6.50 -17.42 -13.83
N GLU A 6 -6.78 -18.70 -13.66
CA GLU A 6 -8.06 -19.25 -14.05
C GLU A 6 -9.14 -19.18 -12.98
N ASN A 7 -8.76 -19.08 -11.73
CA ASN A 7 -9.70 -19.08 -10.62
C ASN A 7 -9.59 -17.80 -9.80
N PRO A 8 -10.58 -16.90 -9.89
CA PRO A 8 -10.55 -15.64 -9.16
C PRO A 8 -10.39 -15.79 -7.65
N ASN A 9 -11.00 -16.81 -7.06
CA ASN A 9 -10.89 -17.03 -5.63
C ASN A 9 -9.47 -17.39 -5.22
N LEU A 10 -8.81 -18.21 -6.03
CA LEU A 10 -7.40 -18.54 -5.78
C LEU A 10 -6.49 -17.33 -5.97
N ILE A 11 -6.81 -16.47 -6.94
CA ILE A 11 -6.06 -15.24 -7.15
C ILE A 11 -6.12 -14.37 -5.90
N PHE A 12 -7.32 -14.11 -5.38
CA PHE A 12 -7.48 -13.28 -4.19
C PHE A 12 -6.83 -13.90 -2.96
N ASP A 13 -6.95 -15.19 -2.78
CA ASP A 13 -6.32 -15.88 -1.66
C ASP A 13 -4.81 -15.75 -1.71
N ASN A 14 -4.22 -15.90 -2.89
CA ASN A 14 -2.78 -15.77 -3.06
C ASN A 14 -2.31 -14.32 -2.86
N ILE A 15 -3.08 -13.36 -3.34
CA ILE A 15 -2.75 -11.94 -3.13
C ILE A 15 -2.78 -11.61 -1.64
N ASN A 16 -3.81 -12.03 -0.93
CA ASN A 16 -3.90 -11.83 0.51
C ASN A 16 -2.71 -12.46 1.24
N LYS A 17 -2.34 -13.66 0.83
CA LYS A 17 -1.20 -14.35 1.42
C LYS A 17 0.09 -13.59 1.17
N LEU A 18 0.34 -13.15 -0.05
CA LEU A 18 1.54 -12.40 -0.39
C LEU A 18 1.61 -11.07 0.34
N LEU A 19 0.50 -10.38 0.47
CA LEU A 19 0.46 -9.12 1.20
C LEU A 19 0.69 -9.33 2.70
N ASN A 20 0.15 -10.38 3.26
CA ASN A 20 0.40 -10.73 4.65
C ASN A 20 1.88 -11.06 4.90
N ILE A 21 2.47 -11.84 4.01
CA ILE A 21 3.89 -12.16 4.09
C ILE A 21 4.73 -10.88 3.95
N GLY A 22 4.38 -10.04 2.98
CA GLY A 22 5.09 -8.78 2.77
C GLY A 22 5.05 -7.88 4.00
N ALA A 23 3.93 -7.82 4.69
CA ALA A 23 3.80 -6.99 5.88
C ALA A 23 4.66 -7.50 7.03
N SER A 24 4.82 -8.82 7.14
CA SER A 24 5.49 -9.43 8.29
C SER A 24 6.94 -9.84 8.05
N ASP A 25 7.32 -10.15 6.83
CA ASP A 25 8.67 -10.61 6.49
C ASP A 25 9.48 -9.50 5.85
N ARG A 26 10.43 -8.98 6.61
CA ARG A 26 11.29 -7.87 6.17
C ARG A 26 12.14 -8.20 4.96
N LYS A 27 12.35 -9.46 4.69
CA LYS A 27 13.17 -9.90 3.55
C LYS A 27 12.36 -10.16 2.31
N HIS A 28 11.05 -10.17 2.43
CA HIS A 28 10.20 -10.43 1.28
C HIS A 28 10.09 -9.17 0.40
N PRO A 29 10.12 -9.31 -0.93
CA PRO A 29 10.01 -8.15 -1.83
C PRO A 29 8.77 -7.31 -1.62
N PHE A 30 7.67 -7.92 -1.18
CA PHE A 30 6.44 -7.19 -0.93
C PHE A 30 6.47 -6.34 0.33
N HIS A 31 7.54 -6.41 1.10
CA HIS A 31 7.69 -5.56 2.28
C HIS A 31 7.97 -4.11 1.94
N THR A 32 8.51 -3.86 0.76
CA THR A 32 8.89 -2.52 0.34
C THR A 32 8.31 -2.18 -1.03
N PRO A 33 6.99 -1.99 -1.10
CA PRO A 33 6.35 -1.62 -2.35
C PRO A 33 6.66 -0.17 -2.73
N ILE A 34 6.34 0.17 -3.98
CA ILE A 34 6.36 1.54 -4.43
C ILE A 34 4.98 2.14 -4.19
N PHE A 35 4.95 3.29 -3.57
CA PHE A 35 3.73 4.04 -3.32
C PHE A 35 3.76 5.33 -4.14
N SER A 36 2.67 5.60 -4.85
CA SER A 36 2.56 6.77 -5.71
C SER A 36 1.35 7.59 -5.32
N ASN A 37 1.51 8.89 -5.37
CA ASN A 37 0.42 9.84 -5.16
C ASN A 37 0.61 11.05 -6.07
N ILE A 38 -0.35 11.94 -6.06
CA ILE A 38 -0.35 13.12 -6.92
C ILE A 38 -0.07 14.36 -6.06
N ASN A 39 0.87 15.17 -6.49
CA ASN A 39 1.23 16.40 -5.78
C ASN A 39 0.34 17.58 -6.22
N GLU A 40 0.61 18.75 -5.68
CA GLU A 40 -0.18 19.95 -5.96
C GLU A 40 -0.11 20.39 -7.41
N LEU A 41 0.95 20.07 -8.09
CA LEU A 41 1.11 20.41 -9.51
C LEU A 41 0.49 19.37 -10.43
N ASN A 42 -0.25 18.44 -9.84
CA ASN A 42 -0.89 17.34 -10.56
C ASN A 42 0.13 16.39 -11.21
N LEU A 43 1.29 16.28 -10.60
CA LEU A 43 2.35 15.36 -11.04
C LEU A 43 2.38 14.15 -10.11
N ILE A 44 2.81 13.03 -10.66
CA ILE A 44 2.92 11.79 -9.89
C ILE A 44 4.25 11.75 -9.16
N ASN A 45 4.19 11.50 -7.85
CA ASN A 45 5.37 11.24 -7.03
C ASN A 45 5.35 9.79 -6.61
N SER A 46 6.49 9.13 -6.75
CA SER A 46 6.63 7.72 -6.39
C SER A 46 7.83 7.53 -5.47
N ARG A 47 7.69 6.67 -4.49
CA ARG A 47 8.80 6.32 -3.57
C ARG A 47 8.54 4.94 -3.00
N VAL A 48 9.60 4.35 -2.49
CA VAL A 48 9.51 3.08 -1.77
C VAL A 48 9.02 3.37 -0.36
N VAL A 49 8.07 2.60 0.11
CA VAL A 49 7.59 2.67 1.49
C VAL A 49 7.71 1.28 2.12
N VAL A 50 7.60 1.22 3.43
CA VAL A 50 7.66 -0.04 4.17
C VAL A 50 6.25 -0.45 4.57
N LEU A 51 5.81 -1.57 4.05
CA LEU A 51 4.48 -2.09 4.40
C LEU A 51 4.52 -2.60 5.83
N ARG A 52 3.75 -1.97 6.70
CA ARG A 52 3.73 -2.31 8.13
C ARG A 52 2.66 -3.30 8.51
N ASN A 53 1.54 -3.22 7.83
CA ASN A 53 0.41 -4.10 8.13
C ASN A 53 -0.49 -4.25 6.91
N TYR A 54 -1.12 -5.39 6.81
CA TYR A 54 -2.16 -5.63 5.82
C TYR A 54 -3.35 -6.27 6.52
N ASP A 55 -4.51 -5.66 6.37
CA ASP A 55 -5.76 -6.19 6.89
C ASP A 55 -6.57 -6.75 5.73
N SER A 56 -6.65 -8.08 5.64
CA SER A 56 -7.34 -8.73 4.53
C SER A 56 -8.86 -8.57 4.58
N TYR A 57 -9.41 -8.32 5.76
CA TYR A 57 -10.85 -8.13 5.90
C TYR A 57 -11.26 -6.78 5.30
N TYR A 58 -10.57 -5.71 5.68
CA TYR A 58 -10.85 -4.38 5.15
C TYR A 58 -10.08 -4.06 3.87
N LYS A 59 -9.21 -4.94 3.43
CA LYS A 59 -8.32 -4.70 2.29
C LYS A 59 -7.52 -3.42 2.49
N ALA A 60 -6.90 -3.29 3.65
CA ALA A 60 -6.19 -2.09 4.03
C ALA A 60 -4.70 -2.34 4.17
N LEU A 61 -3.93 -1.48 3.51
CA LEU A 61 -2.48 -1.49 3.56
C LEU A 61 -2.02 -0.31 4.42
N ASN A 62 -1.16 -0.59 5.40
CA ASN A 62 -0.68 0.46 6.29
C ASN A 62 0.81 0.65 6.16
N PHE A 63 1.24 1.90 6.15
CA PHE A 63 2.64 2.23 6.33
C PHE A 63 2.73 3.50 7.16
N HIS A 64 3.90 3.72 7.75
CA HIS A 64 4.14 4.89 8.58
C HIS A 64 4.94 5.92 7.81
N THR A 65 4.66 7.17 8.05
CA THR A 65 5.42 8.25 7.45
C THR A 65 5.52 9.39 8.45
N ASP A 66 6.50 10.26 8.24
CA ASP A 66 6.65 11.45 9.04
C ASP A 66 5.45 12.38 8.77
N TYR A 67 4.83 12.86 9.83
CA TYR A 67 3.71 13.79 9.74
C TYR A 67 4.07 15.04 8.92
N ARG A 68 5.32 15.45 8.92
CA ARG A 68 5.79 16.61 8.18
C ARG A 68 6.15 16.32 6.73
N SER A 69 6.03 15.09 6.31
CA SER A 69 6.33 14.72 4.93
C SER A 69 5.38 15.45 3.97
N PRO A 70 5.89 15.95 2.84
CA PRO A 70 5.04 16.57 1.82
C PRO A 70 3.90 15.69 1.35
N LYS A 71 4.09 14.37 1.38
CA LYS A 71 3.08 13.42 0.98
C LYS A 71 1.81 13.52 1.84
N ILE A 72 1.93 13.87 3.12
CA ILE A 72 0.79 14.04 4.01
C ILE A 72 -0.11 15.17 3.50
N PHE A 73 0.48 16.31 3.20
CA PHE A 73 -0.25 17.45 2.68
C PHE A 73 -0.88 17.13 1.34
N GLU A 74 -0.12 16.50 0.47
CA GLU A 74 -0.60 16.13 -0.86
C GLU A 74 -1.80 15.19 -0.78
N LEU A 75 -1.76 14.21 0.11
CA LEU A 75 -2.84 13.24 0.27
C LEU A 75 -4.08 13.84 0.92
N THR A 76 -3.95 14.92 1.68
CA THR A 76 -5.12 15.63 2.18
C THR A 76 -5.87 16.36 1.06
N LYS A 77 -5.15 16.75 0.02
CA LYS A 77 -5.74 17.41 -1.14
C LYS A 77 -6.29 16.41 -2.14
N ASN A 78 -5.57 15.33 -2.36
CA ASN A 78 -5.96 14.28 -3.29
C ASN A 78 -5.52 12.94 -2.71
N ASN A 79 -6.47 12.17 -2.26
CA ASN A 79 -6.16 10.91 -1.58
C ASN A 79 -6.02 9.70 -2.50
N ASN A 80 -6.09 9.91 -3.81
CA ASN A 80 -5.84 8.84 -4.76
C ASN A 80 -4.39 8.42 -4.69
N SER A 81 -4.16 7.14 -4.61
CA SER A 81 -2.83 6.59 -4.48
C SER A 81 -2.74 5.23 -5.15
N TYR A 82 -1.53 4.74 -5.28
CA TYR A 82 -1.27 3.53 -6.02
C TYR A 82 -0.10 2.79 -5.40
N PHE A 83 -0.22 1.46 -5.33
CA PHE A 83 0.89 0.62 -4.87
C PHE A 83 1.32 -0.30 -5.99
N VAL A 84 2.62 -0.51 -6.09
CA VAL A 84 3.19 -1.53 -6.97
C VAL A 84 4.06 -2.44 -6.13
N PHE A 85 3.78 -3.72 -6.19
CA PHE A 85 4.55 -4.77 -5.54
C PHE A 85 5.13 -5.65 -6.63
N TYR A 86 6.36 -6.07 -6.48
CA TYR A 86 6.95 -6.97 -7.45
C TYR A 86 7.86 -8.00 -6.76
N ASP A 87 7.67 -9.25 -7.10
CA ASP A 87 8.53 -10.33 -6.66
C ASP A 87 9.21 -10.94 -7.89
N ASN A 88 10.49 -10.68 -8.03
CA ASN A 88 11.27 -11.14 -9.16
C ASN A 88 11.47 -12.66 -9.19
N LYS A 89 11.43 -13.31 -8.05
CA LYS A 89 11.63 -14.76 -7.97
C LYS A 89 10.46 -15.51 -8.57
N ILE A 90 9.26 -15.10 -8.23
CA ILE A 90 8.06 -15.77 -8.70
C ILE A 90 7.40 -15.02 -9.86
N LYS A 91 7.99 -13.92 -10.30
CA LYS A 91 7.53 -13.13 -11.45
C LYS A 91 6.08 -12.67 -11.30
N ILE A 92 5.72 -12.23 -10.12
CA ILE A 92 4.40 -11.67 -9.87
C ILE A 92 4.53 -10.18 -9.63
N GLN A 93 3.74 -9.41 -10.37
CA GLN A 93 3.57 -7.98 -10.14
C GLN A 93 2.13 -7.73 -9.72
N LEU A 94 1.97 -6.99 -8.64
CA LEU A 94 0.67 -6.62 -8.13
C LEU A 94 0.55 -5.10 -8.15
N ARG A 95 -0.50 -4.60 -8.78
CA ARG A 95 -0.79 -3.17 -8.84
C ARG A 95 -2.13 -2.93 -8.18
N ILE A 96 -2.17 -1.98 -7.26
CA ILE A 96 -3.36 -1.73 -6.47
C ILE A 96 -3.68 -0.24 -6.46
N ASN A 97 -4.90 0.09 -6.92
CA ASN A 97 -5.43 1.44 -6.75
C ASN A 97 -5.98 1.57 -5.34
N THR A 98 -5.67 2.65 -4.68
CA THR A 98 -6.09 2.86 -3.30
C THR A 98 -6.58 4.28 -3.08
N GLU A 99 -7.36 4.45 -2.01
CA GLU A 99 -7.63 5.75 -1.44
C GLU A 99 -6.91 5.78 -0.10
N SER A 100 -6.11 6.80 0.11
CA SER A 100 -5.32 6.92 1.32
C SER A 100 -6.11 7.67 2.40
N ILE A 101 -5.97 7.16 3.61
CA ILE A 101 -6.56 7.80 4.80
C ILE A 101 -5.43 8.06 5.76
N ILE A 102 -5.29 9.29 6.19
CA ILE A 102 -4.26 9.67 7.15
C ILE A 102 -4.82 9.48 8.54
N HIS A 103 -4.15 8.64 9.31
CA HIS A 103 -4.46 8.48 10.70
C HIS A 103 -3.42 9.20 11.53
N ASN A 104 -3.83 10.29 12.13
CA ASN A 104 -2.97 11.04 13.03
C ASN A 104 -3.64 11.05 14.39
N ARG A 105 -3.26 10.14 15.23
CA ARG A 105 -3.85 10.01 16.56
C ARG A 105 -3.31 10.98 17.56
N ASN A 106 -2.46 11.81 17.12
CA ASN A 106 -1.71 12.56 17.97
C ASN A 106 -2.20 13.77 18.49
N ALA A 107 -3.38 14.16 18.18
CA ALA A 107 -4.09 15.07 19.03
C ALA A 107 -4.15 14.59 20.48
N ILE A 108 -3.93 13.30 20.69
CA ILE A 108 -4.10 12.67 21.97
C ILE A 108 -2.79 12.36 22.68
N THR A 109 -1.78 11.90 21.99
CA THR A 109 -0.53 11.50 22.62
C THR A 109 0.67 12.02 21.88
N LYS A 110 1.61 12.56 22.64
CA LYS A 110 2.81 13.12 22.07
C LYS A 110 3.61 12.18 21.22
N LYS A 111 3.63 10.91 21.55
CA LYS A 111 4.45 9.96 20.83
C LYS A 111 3.97 9.72 19.44
N ALA A 112 2.72 9.91 19.24
CA ALA A 112 2.18 9.56 17.98
C ALA A 112 2.43 10.61 16.96
N TRP A 113 2.77 11.85 17.28
CA TRP A 113 2.91 12.79 16.24
C TRP A 113 4.20 12.77 15.48
N GLU A 114 5.13 11.97 15.91
CA GLU A 114 6.31 11.71 15.16
C GLU A 114 6.03 10.69 14.05
N ASN A 115 4.96 9.93 14.18
CA ASN A 115 4.61 8.86 13.25
C ASN A 115 3.18 8.96 12.82
N THR A 116 2.94 9.40 11.63
CA THR A 116 1.62 9.38 11.03
C THR A 116 1.46 8.07 10.27
N GLN A 117 0.34 7.39 10.54
CA GLN A 117 0.03 6.19 9.80
C GLN A 117 -0.79 6.55 8.57
N LEU A 118 -0.37 6.03 7.44
CA LEU A 118 -1.18 6.05 6.24
C LEU A 118 -1.80 4.69 6.07
N GLN A 119 -3.11 4.68 5.93
CA GLN A 119 -3.83 3.46 5.65
C GLN A 119 -4.55 3.63 4.32
N SER A 120 -4.30 2.74 3.41
CA SER A 120 -4.99 2.73 2.14
C SER A 120 -6.14 1.76 2.20
N ARG A 121 -7.34 2.27 1.97
CA ARG A 121 -8.54 1.46 1.94
C ARG A 121 -9.09 1.40 0.54
N LYS A 122 -10.09 0.58 0.35
CA LYS A 122 -10.73 0.40 -0.96
C LYS A 122 -9.70 0.03 -2.01
N CYS A 123 -8.88 -0.94 -1.66
CA CYS A 123 -7.91 -1.45 -2.61
C CYS A 123 -8.64 -2.12 -3.74
N TYR A 124 -8.38 -1.66 -4.94
CA TYR A 124 -8.90 -2.28 -6.13
C TYR A 124 -7.78 -3.06 -6.78
N LEU A 125 -7.89 -4.36 -6.73
CA LEU A 125 -6.91 -5.20 -7.39
C LEU A 125 -7.14 -5.09 -8.88
N THR A 126 -6.14 -4.59 -9.58
CA THR A 126 -6.25 -4.52 -11.03
C THR A 126 -6.09 -5.94 -11.57
N LYS A 127 -7.10 -6.40 -12.24
CA LYS A 127 -7.05 -7.72 -12.85
C LYS A 127 -6.16 -7.75 -14.06
N LYS A 128 -5.89 -6.60 -14.60
CA LYS A 128 -5.02 -6.54 -15.72
C LYS A 128 -3.64 -6.48 -15.21
N THR A 129 -3.01 -7.56 -15.34
CA THR A 129 -1.59 -7.52 -15.20
C THR A 129 -1.03 -6.80 -16.37
N PRO A 130 0.00 -6.10 -16.18
CA PRO A 130 0.69 -5.44 -17.25
C PRO A 130 1.14 -6.46 -18.27
#